data_2245ce005335e0e52b9b8d10e40f2ab8
#
_entry.id   2245ce005335e0e52b9b8d10e40f2ab8
#
_cell.length_a   1.000
_cell.length_b   1.000
_cell.length_c   1.000
_cell.angle_alpha   90.00
_cell.angle_beta   90.00
_cell.angle_gamma   90.00
#
_symmetry.space_group_name_H-M   'P 1'
#
loop_
_entity.id
_entity.type
_entity.pdbx_description
1 polymer ?
#
loop_
_entity_poly.entity_id
_entity_poly.type
_entity_poly.pdbx_seq_one_letter_code
_entity_poly.pdbx_strand_id
1 'polypeptide(L)'
;MHTVPFFTEASVAADLAVVDSVANVISDTVHHADASQRQVLHIAGVFSSNFVYILLEMVHDILGEADYPLATVRPLVEATVAKAFIAGPHAAQTGPAMRGDKAVMAKHAHALPDDKRRVYELLSQYIVKSQNVTLK
;
A
#
# COMPACT_ATOMS: atom_id res chain seq x y z
N MET A 1 -4.86 20.43 4.18
CA MET A 1 -5.04 20.02 2.79
C MET A 1 -3.81 20.29 1.91
N HIS A 2 -2.86 21.08 2.36
CA HIS A 2 -1.66 21.49 1.59
C HIS A 2 -0.59 20.42 1.36
N THR A 3 -0.75 19.21 1.91
CA THR A 3 0.27 18.14 1.85
C THR A 3 0.09 17.13 0.71
N VAL A 4 -1.03 17.22 -0.03
CA VAL A 4 -1.27 16.29 -1.16
C VAL A 4 -0.50 16.80 -2.38
N PRO A 5 0.43 16.02 -2.96
CA PRO A 5 1.18 16.44 -4.13
C PRO A 5 0.28 16.56 -5.37
N PHE A 6 0.52 17.60 -6.16
CA PHE A 6 -0.09 17.78 -7.48
C PHE A 6 0.94 17.47 -8.58
N PHE A 7 0.45 16.87 -9.65
CA PHE A 7 1.29 16.54 -10.81
C PHE A 7 0.71 17.24 -12.05
N THR A 8 1.49 18.16 -12.63
CA THR A 8 1.05 19.04 -13.70
C THR A 8 1.77 18.70 -15.02
N GLU A 9 1.09 18.94 -16.14
CA GLU A 9 1.63 18.86 -17.49
C GLU A 9 0.86 19.82 -18.40
N ALA A 10 1.56 20.42 -19.36
CA ALA A 10 0.98 21.14 -20.45
C ALA A 10 1.87 21.04 -21.71
N SER A 11 1.27 21.12 -22.89
CA SER A 11 2.00 21.10 -24.16
C SER A 11 2.75 22.38 -24.46
N VAL A 12 2.36 23.48 -23.82
CA VAL A 12 2.93 24.83 -24.01
C VAL A 12 3.40 25.37 -22.67
N ALA A 13 4.59 25.95 -22.63
CA ALA A 13 5.18 26.49 -21.40
C ALA A 13 4.33 27.57 -20.71
N ALA A 14 3.62 28.41 -21.50
CA ALA A 14 2.74 29.44 -20.96
C ALA A 14 1.54 28.82 -20.21
N ASP A 15 0.97 27.74 -20.75
CA ASP A 15 -0.15 27.03 -20.12
C ASP A 15 0.32 26.29 -18.86
N LEU A 16 1.52 25.73 -18.89
CA LEU A 16 2.11 25.09 -17.72
C LEU A 16 2.27 26.07 -16.55
N ALA A 17 2.73 27.28 -16.83
CA ALA A 17 2.88 28.32 -15.80
C ALA A 17 1.51 28.70 -15.15
N VAL A 18 0.44 28.71 -15.94
CA VAL A 18 -0.92 28.95 -15.43
C VAL A 18 -1.38 27.78 -14.55
N VAL A 19 -1.23 26.56 -15.04
CA VAL A 19 -1.62 25.34 -14.28
C VAL A 19 -0.84 25.25 -12.96
N ASP A 20 0.47 25.51 -12.99
CA ASP A 20 1.32 25.51 -11.80
C ASP A 20 0.89 26.60 -10.81
N SER A 21 0.53 27.78 -11.29
CA SER A 21 0.04 28.86 -10.41
C SER A 21 -1.21 28.46 -9.65
N VAL A 22 -2.14 27.78 -10.32
CA VAL A 22 -3.37 27.25 -9.68
C VAL A 22 -3.03 26.11 -8.70
N ALA A 23 -2.18 25.18 -9.10
CA ALA A 23 -1.77 24.06 -8.25
C ALA A 23 -1.07 24.52 -6.97
N ASN A 24 -0.21 25.52 -7.04
CA ASN A 24 0.49 26.10 -5.89
C ASN A 24 -0.41 26.85 -4.91
N VAL A 25 -1.63 27.23 -5.30
CA VAL A 25 -2.64 27.77 -4.37
C VAL A 25 -3.22 26.66 -3.48
N ILE A 26 -3.27 25.42 -4.01
CA ILE A 26 -3.95 24.28 -3.38
C ILE A 26 -2.97 23.39 -2.62
N SER A 27 -1.73 23.30 -3.07
CA SER A 27 -0.70 22.42 -2.49
C SER A 27 0.66 23.09 -2.42
N ASP A 28 1.40 22.77 -1.36
CA ASP A 28 2.81 23.18 -1.18
C ASP A 28 3.78 22.29 -1.98
N THR A 29 3.28 21.24 -2.63
CA THR A 29 4.07 20.25 -3.38
C THR A 29 3.50 20.08 -4.78
N VAL A 30 4.13 20.69 -5.77
CA VAL A 30 3.78 20.58 -7.18
C VAL A 30 4.94 20.00 -7.96
N HIS A 31 4.68 18.97 -8.75
CA HIS A 31 5.66 18.29 -9.61
C HIS A 31 5.19 18.29 -11.05
N HIS A 32 6.13 18.31 -12.00
CA HIS A 32 5.81 18.03 -13.39
C HIS A 32 5.85 16.53 -13.64
N ALA A 33 4.87 16.01 -14.36
CA ALA A 33 4.83 14.59 -14.74
C ALA A 33 4.19 14.42 -16.11
N ASP A 34 4.92 13.81 -17.02
CA ASP A 34 4.40 13.40 -18.32
C ASP A 34 3.36 12.26 -18.21
N ALA A 35 2.75 11.89 -19.33
CA ALA A 35 1.71 10.85 -19.36
C ALA A 35 2.21 9.51 -18.83
N SER A 36 3.46 9.11 -19.11
CA SER A 36 4.03 7.85 -18.64
C SER A 36 4.28 7.87 -17.14
N GLN A 37 4.80 8.97 -16.61
CA GLN A 37 5.02 9.17 -15.19
C GLN A 37 3.70 9.19 -14.42
N ARG A 38 2.66 9.86 -14.94
CA ARG A 38 1.32 9.85 -14.33
C ARG A 38 0.71 8.45 -14.29
N GLN A 39 0.92 7.63 -15.32
CA GLN A 39 0.48 6.23 -15.30
C GLN A 39 1.13 5.44 -14.15
N VAL A 40 2.44 5.59 -13.95
CA VAL A 40 3.16 4.94 -12.84
C VAL A 40 2.63 5.44 -11.48
N LEU A 41 2.47 6.75 -11.34
CA LEU A 41 1.91 7.37 -10.13
C LEU A 41 0.49 6.87 -9.83
N HIS A 42 -0.35 6.73 -10.87
CA HIS A 42 -1.70 6.20 -10.72
C HIS A 42 -1.69 4.74 -10.24
N ILE A 43 -0.85 3.89 -10.83
CA ILE A 43 -0.69 2.50 -10.38
C ILE A 43 -0.20 2.45 -8.93
N ALA A 44 0.78 3.25 -8.56
CA ALA A 44 1.25 3.37 -7.18
C ALA A 44 0.12 3.82 -6.23
N GLY A 45 -0.71 4.77 -6.66
CA GLY A 45 -1.90 5.22 -5.94
C GLY A 45 -2.91 4.11 -5.70
N VAL A 46 -3.16 3.26 -6.70
CA VAL A 46 -4.03 2.08 -6.54
C VAL A 46 -3.49 1.14 -5.46
N PHE A 47 -2.19 0.83 -5.49
CA PHE A 47 -1.58 -0.04 -4.47
C PHE A 47 -1.59 0.59 -3.07
N SER A 48 -1.33 1.88 -2.96
CA SER A 48 -1.20 2.56 -1.66
C SER A 48 -2.53 3.02 -1.05
N SER A 49 -3.62 2.98 -1.81
CA SER A 49 -4.96 3.41 -1.35
C SER A 49 -6.01 2.33 -1.58
N ASN A 50 -6.36 2.02 -2.84
CA ASN A 50 -7.47 1.12 -3.14
C ASN A 50 -7.27 -0.29 -2.57
N PHE A 51 -6.07 -0.84 -2.72
CA PHE A 51 -5.78 -2.17 -2.15
C PHE A 51 -5.67 -2.16 -0.62
N VAL A 52 -5.30 -1.03 -0.02
CA VAL A 52 -5.35 -0.88 1.43
C VAL A 52 -6.79 -0.95 1.94
N TYR A 53 -7.74 -0.29 1.26
CA TYR A 53 -9.15 -0.37 1.64
C TYR A 53 -9.69 -1.80 1.59
N ILE A 54 -9.45 -2.54 0.50
CA ILE A 54 -9.95 -3.91 0.40
C ILE A 54 -9.29 -4.86 1.41
N LEU A 55 -8.00 -4.65 1.73
CA LEU A 55 -7.35 -5.42 2.79
C LEU A 55 -7.94 -5.13 4.16
N LEU A 56 -8.29 -3.87 4.45
CA LEU A 56 -8.96 -3.50 5.71
C LEU A 56 -10.40 -4.04 5.78
N GLU A 57 -11.11 -4.13 4.65
CA GLU A 57 -12.41 -4.79 4.57
C GLU A 57 -12.29 -6.29 4.90
N MET A 58 -11.31 -6.98 4.33
CA MET A 58 -11.04 -8.38 4.69
C MET A 58 -10.70 -8.55 6.18
N VAL A 59 -9.93 -7.63 6.76
CA VAL A 59 -9.63 -7.62 8.19
C VAL A 59 -10.89 -7.40 9.02
N HIS A 60 -11.77 -6.48 8.60
CA HIS A 60 -13.06 -6.25 9.26
C HIS A 60 -13.90 -7.52 9.32
N ASP A 61 -14.01 -8.25 8.20
CA ASP A 61 -14.75 -9.51 8.15
C ASP A 61 -14.15 -10.58 9.07
N ILE A 62 -12.82 -10.75 9.02
CA ILE A 62 -12.11 -11.73 9.88
C ILE A 62 -12.32 -11.41 11.38
N LEU A 63 -12.28 -10.14 11.75
CA LEU A 63 -12.51 -9.71 13.14
C LEU A 63 -13.97 -9.90 13.55
N GLY A 64 -14.91 -9.72 12.61
CA GLY A 64 -16.34 -9.90 12.84
C GLY A 64 -16.70 -11.33 13.23
N GLU A 65 -15.95 -12.36 12.80
CA GLU A 65 -16.14 -13.75 13.22
C GLU A 65 -15.88 -13.95 14.73
N ALA A 66 -15.17 -13.04 15.38
CA ALA A 66 -14.85 -13.06 16.81
C ALA A 66 -15.40 -11.83 17.55
N ASP A 67 -16.35 -11.11 16.97
CA ASP A 67 -17.02 -9.93 17.54
C ASP A 67 -16.06 -8.77 17.89
N TYR A 68 -14.92 -8.64 17.20
CA TYR A 68 -14.01 -7.51 17.38
C TYR A 68 -14.27 -6.39 16.35
N PRO A 69 -14.32 -5.11 16.79
CA PRO A 69 -14.44 -3.98 15.86
C PRO A 69 -13.11 -3.77 15.11
N LEU A 70 -13.18 -3.23 13.88
CA LEU A 70 -12.01 -2.89 13.07
C LEU A 70 -11.00 -1.98 13.80
N ALA A 71 -11.49 -1.10 14.68
CA ALA A 71 -10.66 -0.22 15.51
C ALA A 71 -9.64 -0.96 16.38
N THR A 72 -9.86 -2.25 16.68
CA THR A 72 -8.93 -3.10 17.45
C THR A 72 -7.54 -3.17 16.81
N VAL A 73 -7.45 -3.19 15.48
CA VAL A 73 -6.18 -3.29 14.75
C VAL A 73 -5.61 -1.95 14.33
N ARG A 74 -6.30 -0.84 14.56
CA ARG A 74 -5.87 0.49 14.15
C ARG A 74 -4.44 0.84 14.61
N PRO A 75 -4.04 0.63 15.89
CA PRO A 75 -2.68 0.95 16.33
C PRO A 75 -1.62 0.13 15.58
N LEU A 76 -1.92 -1.13 15.24
CA LEU A 76 -1.01 -1.99 14.47
C LEU A 76 -0.85 -1.48 13.03
N VAL A 77 -1.93 -1.07 12.38
CA VAL A 77 -1.91 -0.54 11.02
C VAL A 77 -1.10 0.76 10.97
N GLU A 78 -1.37 1.70 11.88
CA GLU A 78 -0.66 2.98 11.96
C GLU A 78 0.85 2.77 12.21
N ALA A 79 1.23 1.90 13.14
CA ALA A 79 2.63 1.57 13.41
C ALA A 79 3.31 0.89 12.22
N THR A 80 2.61 0.01 11.50
CA THR A 80 3.13 -0.67 10.31
C THR A 80 3.44 0.32 9.20
N VAL A 81 2.53 1.23 8.92
CA VAL A 81 2.71 2.28 7.89
C VAL A 81 3.87 3.21 8.29
N ALA A 82 3.88 3.72 9.52
CA ALA A 82 4.94 4.59 10.01
C ALA A 82 6.32 3.91 9.91
N LYS A 83 6.43 2.65 10.32
CA LYS A 83 7.68 1.89 10.24
C LYS A 83 8.16 1.70 8.80
N ALA A 84 7.24 1.46 7.86
CA ALA A 84 7.58 1.29 6.45
C ALA A 84 8.20 2.56 5.84
N PHE A 85 7.73 3.75 6.22
CA PHE A 85 8.31 5.02 5.79
C PHE A 85 9.65 5.35 6.45
N ILE A 86 9.89 4.88 7.68
CA ILE A 86 11.14 5.14 8.41
C ILE A 86 12.26 4.18 7.97
N ALA A 87 11.96 2.87 7.96
CA ALA A 87 12.96 1.82 7.74
C ALA A 87 13.03 1.32 6.28
N GLY A 88 12.07 1.70 5.46
CA GLY A 88 11.82 1.11 4.15
C GLY A 88 10.95 -0.15 4.22
N PRO A 89 10.05 -0.37 3.25
CA PRO A 89 9.07 -1.47 3.28
C PRO A 89 9.71 -2.85 3.39
N HIS A 90 10.81 -3.07 2.69
CA HIS A 90 11.52 -4.35 2.69
C HIS A 90 12.12 -4.68 4.08
N ALA A 91 12.83 -3.73 4.68
CA ALA A 91 13.44 -3.90 6.00
C ALA A 91 12.40 -3.96 7.14
N ALA A 92 11.25 -3.32 6.95
CA ALA A 92 10.16 -3.32 7.90
C ALA A 92 9.33 -4.61 7.88
N GLN A 93 9.44 -5.42 6.82
CA GLN A 93 8.63 -6.63 6.61
C GLN A 93 8.86 -7.65 7.72
N THR A 94 7.78 -8.23 8.24
CA THR A 94 7.77 -9.24 9.30
C THR A 94 6.71 -10.33 9.01
N GLY A 95 6.56 -11.27 9.92
CA GLY A 95 5.49 -12.27 9.86
C GLY A 95 5.97 -13.66 9.44
N PRO A 96 5.04 -14.65 9.38
CA PRO A 96 5.39 -16.05 9.12
C PRO A 96 5.99 -16.26 7.72
N ALA A 97 5.53 -15.54 6.71
CA ALA A 97 6.10 -15.64 5.36
C ALA A 97 7.55 -15.16 5.31
N MET A 98 7.88 -14.08 6.03
CA MET A 98 9.24 -13.57 6.16
C MET A 98 10.18 -14.57 6.85
N ARG A 99 9.68 -15.30 7.84
CA ARG A 99 10.44 -16.31 8.59
C ARG A 99 10.44 -17.70 7.95
N GLY A 100 9.72 -17.89 6.85
CA GLY A 100 9.56 -19.19 6.20
C GLY A 100 8.76 -20.21 7.02
N ASP A 101 7.90 -19.77 7.92
CA ASP A 101 7.09 -20.60 8.81
C ASP A 101 5.90 -21.22 8.07
N LYS A 102 6.18 -22.30 7.34
CA LYS A 102 5.19 -23.00 6.51
C LYS A 102 4.03 -23.58 7.34
N ALA A 103 4.30 -24.03 8.58
CA ALA A 103 3.27 -24.61 9.42
C ALA A 103 2.22 -23.58 9.85
N VAL A 104 2.68 -22.40 10.27
CA VAL A 104 1.78 -21.28 10.62
C VAL A 104 1.02 -20.77 9.40
N MET A 105 1.70 -20.63 8.25
CA MET A 105 1.02 -20.20 7.01
C MET A 105 -0.08 -21.18 6.58
N ALA A 106 0.17 -22.48 6.64
CA ALA A 106 -0.84 -23.50 6.32
C ALA A 106 -2.02 -23.46 7.28
N LYS A 107 -1.78 -23.27 8.58
CA LYS A 107 -2.84 -23.12 9.59
C LYS A 107 -3.71 -21.89 9.30
N HIS A 108 -3.09 -20.75 8.97
CA HIS A 108 -3.84 -19.54 8.62
C HIS A 108 -4.67 -19.73 7.34
N ALA A 109 -4.07 -20.30 6.29
CA ALA A 109 -4.77 -20.57 5.04
C ALA A 109 -5.98 -21.50 5.23
N HIS A 110 -5.84 -22.54 6.07
CA HIS A 110 -6.95 -23.46 6.37
C HIS A 110 -8.10 -22.79 7.14
N ALA A 111 -7.81 -21.81 7.97
CA ALA A 111 -8.82 -21.10 8.75
C ALA A 111 -9.58 -20.02 7.94
N LEU A 112 -9.11 -19.66 6.74
CA LEU A 112 -9.72 -18.61 5.94
C LEU A 112 -10.71 -19.15 4.91
N PRO A 113 -11.81 -18.42 4.63
CA PRO A 113 -12.67 -18.67 3.46
C PRO A 113 -11.87 -18.62 2.16
N ASP A 114 -12.34 -19.29 1.11
CA ASP A 114 -11.59 -19.49 -0.13
C ASP A 114 -11.13 -18.20 -0.83
N ASP A 115 -11.97 -17.17 -0.84
CA ASP A 115 -11.64 -15.86 -1.41
C ASP A 115 -10.47 -15.18 -0.68
N LYS A 116 -10.53 -15.10 0.65
CA LYS A 116 -9.49 -14.52 1.50
C LYS A 116 -8.23 -15.38 1.52
N ARG A 117 -8.37 -16.71 1.47
CA ARG A 117 -7.24 -17.66 1.39
C ARG A 117 -6.39 -17.40 0.15
N ARG A 118 -7.00 -17.21 -1.02
CA ARG A 118 -6.28 -16.92 -2.27
C ARG A 118 -5.44 -15.66 -2.17
N VAL A 119 -5.98 -14.60 -1.57
CA VAL A 119 -5.25 -13.34 -1.35
C VAL A 119 -4.10 -13.55 -0.36
N TYR A 120 -4.36 -14.24 0.75
CA TYR A 120 -3.35 -14.56 1.76
C TYR A 120 -2.18 -15.34 1.17
N GLU A 121 -2.45 -16.38 0.39
CA GLU A 121 -1.42 -17.21 -0.26
C GLU A 121 -0.62 -16.42 -1.29
N LEU A 122 -1.29 -15.60 -2.13
CA LEU A 122 -0.65 -14.76 -3.14
C LEU A 122 0.33 -13.78 -2.49
N LEU A 123 -0.13 -13.04 -1.47
CA LEU A 123 0.70 -12.05 -0.77
C LEU A 123 1.85 -12.74 -0.01
N SER A 124 1.59 -13.87 0.64
CA SER A 124 2.62 -14.66 1.33
C SER A 124 3.71 -15.15 0.36
N GLN A 125 3.33 -15.64 -0.82
CA GLN A 125 4.28 -16.03 -1.86
C GLN A 125 5.10 -14.85 -2.37
N TYR A 126 4.48 -13.68 -2.51
CA TYR A 126 5.17 -12.47 -2.94
C TYR A 126 6.21 -12.03 -1.91
N ILE A 127 5.88 -12.07 -0.61
CA ILE A 127 6.82 -11.80 0.48
C ILE A 127 8.02 -12.76 0.44
N VAL A 128 7.77 -14.06 0.33
CA VAL A 128 8.86 -15.07 0.24
C VAL A 128 9.76 -14.83 -0.96
N LYS A 129 9.19 -14.51 -2.13
CA LYS A 129 9.97 -14.21 -3.34
C LYS A 129 10.81 -12.95 -3.20
N SER A 130 10.26 -11.89 -2.60
CA SER A 130 10.99 -10.61 -2.42
C SER A 130 12.22 -10.76 -1.54
N GLN A 131 12.21 -11.66 -0.56
CA GLN A 131 13.37 -11.95 0.30
C GLN A 131 14.49 -12.68 -0.46
N ASN A 132 14.15 -13.60 -1.36
CA ASN A 132 15.13 -14.37 -2.12
C ASN A 132 15.85 -13.54 -3.21
N VAL A 133 15.34 -12.40 -3.60
CA VAL A 133 15.97 -11.49 -4.58
C VAL A 133 17.10 -10.68 -3.94
N THR A 134 17.05 -10.41 -2.64
CA THR A 134 18.05 -9.60 -1.92
C THR A 134 19.32 -10.38 -1.58
N LEU A 135 19.32 -11.72 -1.72
CA LEU A 135 20.45 -12.59 -1.43
C LEU A 135 21.35 -12.89 -2.64
N LYS A 136 21.18 -12.20 -3.76
CA LYS A 136 22.04 -12.24 -4.95
C LYS A 136 22.74 -10.91 -5.17
#